data_6a46bd0b062da276718ce11ff798c19e
#
_entry.id   6a46bd0b062da276718ce11ff798c19e
#
_cell.length_a   1.000
_cell.length_b   1.000
_cell.length_c   1.000
_cell.angle_alpha   90.00
_cell.angle_beta   90.00
_cell.angle_gamma   90.00
#
_symmetry.space_group_name_H-M   'P 1'
#
loop_
_entity.id
_entity.type
_entity.pdbx_description
1 polymer ?
#
loop_
_entity_poly.entity_id
_entity_poly.type
_entity_poly.pdbx_seq_one_letter_code
_entity_poly.pdbx_strand_id
1 'polypeptide(L)'
;VEKFAALLEASKAELTAVIGAETGKPRWEAAGEVTAMINKVAISVKAYHVRTGEQHSDLPDGAATLRHRPHGVLAVFGPYNFPGHLPNGHIVPALLAGNTVVFNPSELTPRSGEAVVKLWQQAGLPAGVLNLVQGGRETGEALSGQADIDGLLFTGSSTTGFHLHRQLAGQPQKILALEMGGNNPLIVDDPRDVDAAVHLTIQSAFITAGQRCTCARRLLVRRGE
;
A
#
# COMPACT_ATOMS: atom_id res chain seq x y z
N VAL A 1 -9.99 -13.82 2.35
CA VAL A 1 -8.73 -13.34 1.74
C VAL A 1 -8.07 -14.40 0.84
N GLU A 2 -8.11 -15.71 1.19
CA GLU A 2 -7.49 -16.79 0.38
C GLU A 2 -8.13 -16.91 -1.00
N LYS A 3 -9.47 -16.84 -1.10
CA LYS A 3 -10.18 -16.79 -2.40
C LYS A 3 -9.73 -15.61 -3.26
N PHE A 4 -9.48 -14.46 -2.63
CA PHE A 4 -8.96 -13.29 -3.34
C PHE A 4 -7.55 -13.54 -3.88
N ALA A 5 -6.66 -14.19 -3.11
CA ALA A 5 -5.33 -14.55 -3.59
C ALA A 5 -5.39 -15.49 -4.80
N ALA A 6 -6.29 -16.48 -4.78
CA ALA A 6 -6.49 -17.40 -5.89
C ALA A 6 -7.02 -16.67 -7.15
N LEU A 7 -7.93 -15.70 -6.97
CA LEU A 7 -8.45 -14.87 -8.08
C LEU A 7 -7.37 -13.93 -8.64
N LEU A 8 -6.51 -13.37 -7.80
CA LEU A 8 -5.35 -12.58 -8.27
C LEU A 8 -4.44 -13.42 -9.15
N GLU A 9 -4.14 -14.67 -8.75
CA GLU A 9 -3.32 -15.58 -9.57
C GLU A 9 -4.01 -15.91 -10.90
N ALA A 10 -5.29 -16.26 -10.87
CA ALA A 10 -6.06 -16.56 -12.07
C ALA A 10 -6.17 -15.37 -13.05
N SER A 11 -6.22 -14.13 -12.52
CA SER A 11 -6.36 -12.89 -13.29
C SER A 11 -5.02 -12.21 -13.57
N LYS A 12 -3.87 -12.87 -13.29
CA LYS A 12 -2.54 -12.26 -13.35
C LYS A 12 -2.22 -11.62 -14.70
N ALA A 13 -2.56 -12.26 -15.80
CA ALA A 13 -2.30 -11.74 -17.14
C ALA A 13 -3.09 -10.45 -17.41
N GLU A 14 -4.37 -10.42 -17.05
CA GLU A 14 -5.26 -9.27 -17.20
C GLU A 14 -4.80 -8.08 -16.34
N LEU A 15 -4.55 -8.32 -15.04
CA LEU A 15 -4.05 -7.31 -14.12
C LEU A 15 -2.71 -6.73 -14.57
N THR A 16 -1.79 -7.59 -15.06
CA THR A 16 -0.51 -7.16 -15.64
C THR A 16 -0.70 -6.18 -16.79
N ALA A 17 -1.67 -6.48 -17.68
CA ALA A 17 -1.96 -5.61 -18.82
C ALA A 17 -2.55 -4.27 -18.37
N VAL A 18 -3.50 -4.28 -17.44
CA VAL A 18 -4.14 -3.06 -16.92
C VAL A 18 -3.11 -2.18 -16.20
N ILE A 19 -2.36 -2.74 -15.26
CA ILE A 19 -1.34 -2.01 -14.50
C ILE A 19 -0.27 -1.45 -15.44
N GLY A 20 0.21 -2.25 -16.39
CA GLY A 20 1.21 -1.80 -17.36
C GLY A 20 0.71 -0.64 -18.23
N ALA A 21 -0.55 -0.70 -18.68
CA ALA A 21 -1.16 0.34 -19.52
C ALA A 21 -1.33 1.67 -18.75
N GLU A 22 -1.70 1.64 -17.47
CA GLU A 22 -1.94 2.86 -16.68
C GLU A 22 -0.65 3.45 -16.11
N THR A 23 0.36 2.64 -15.81
CA THR A 23 1.60 3.10 -15.15
C THR A 23 2.76 3.33 -16.11
N GLY A 24 2.70 2.79 -17.33
CA GLY A 24 3.81 2.81 -18.29
C GLY A 24 5.02 1.96 -17.89
N LYS A 25 4.94 1.15 -16.85
CA LYS A 25 6.05 0.27 -16.45
C LYS A 25 6.18 -0.94 -17.40
N PRO A 26 7.37 -1.52 -17.54
CA PRO A 26 7.59 -2.72 -18.34
C PRO A 26 6.67 -3.87 -17.91
N ARG A 27 6.22 -4.68 -18.86
CA ARG A 27 5.27 -5.77 -18.60
C ARG A 27 5.75 -6.75 -17.54
N TRP A 28 7.03 -7.06 -17.50
CA TRP A 28 7.60 -7.96 -16.51
C TRP A 28 7.56 -7.38 -15.08
N GLU A 29 7.68 -6.06 -14.94
CA GLU A 29 7.52 -5.37 -13.65
C GLU A 29 6.06 -5.30 -13.21
N ALA A 30 5.14 -5.04 -14.13
CA ALA A 30 3.71 -5.11 -13.85
C ALA A 30 3.30 -6.53 -13.40
N ALA A 31 3.84 -7.57 -14.03
CA ALA A 31 3.65 -8.97 -13.59
C ALA A 31 4.26 -9.23 -12.19
N GLY A 32 5.41 -8.63 -11.91
CA GLY A 32 6.03 -8.65 -10.58
C GLY A 32 5.16 -8.00 -9.52
N GLU A 33 4.50 -6.90 -9.85
CA GLU A 33 3.54 -6.24 -8.95
C GLU A 33 2.37 -7.16 -8.60
N VAL A 34 1.76 -7.83 -9.57
CA VAL A 34 0.67 -8.78 -9.31
C VAL A 34 1.15 -9.94 -8.42
N THR A 35 2.37 -10.46 -8.67
CA THR A 35 2.97 -11.47 -7.78
C THR A 35 3.13 -10.95 -6.35
N ALA A 36 3.55 -9.71 -6.19
CA ALA A 36 3.64 -9.08 -4.87
C ALA A 36 2.28 -8.92 -4.18
N MET A 37 1.20 -8.63 -4.95
CA MET A 37 -0.17 -8.60 -4.43
C MET A 37 -0.60 -9.95 -3.86
N ILE A 38 -0.34 -11.04 -4.59
CA ILE A 38 -0.66 -12.41 -4.17
C ILE A 38 0.09 -12.74 -2.88
N ASN A 39 1.39 -12.54 -2.86
CA ASN A 39 2.24 -12.82 -1.70
C ASN A 39 1.85 -11.99 -0.47
N LYS A 40 1.36 -10.74 -0.67
CA LYS A 40 0.94 -9.86 0.41
C LYS A 40 -0.19 -10.48 1.22
N VAL A 41 -1.08 -11.27 0.63
CA VAL A 41 -2.17 -11.94 1.36
C VAL A 41 -1.61 -12.88 2.42
N ALA A 42 -0.71 -13.79 2.04
CA ALA A 42 -0.10 -14.72 2.98
C ALA A 42 0.72 -14.00 4.08
N ILE A 43 1.47 -12.96 3.69
CA ILE A 43 2.23 -12.12 4.62
C ILE A 43 1.29 -11.45 5.63
N SER A 44 0.16 -10.91 5.18
CA SER A 44 -0.82 -10.24 6.05
C SER A 44 -1.51 -11.21 7.00
N VAL A 45 -1.87 -12.42 6.53
CA VAL A 45 -2.43 -13.48 7.39
C VAL A 45 -1.43 -13.88 8.47
N LYS A 46 -0.17 -14.12 8.10
CA LYS A 46 0.89 -14.42 9.07
C LYS A 46 1.06 -13.29 10.09
N ALA A 47 1.12 -12.05 9.62
CA ALA A 47 1.27 -10.88 10.48
C ALA A 47 0.09 -10.72 11.45
N TYR A 48 -1.14 -10.98 10.97
CA TYR A 48 -2.33 -10.98 11.81
C TYR A 48 -2.18 -11.98 12.97
N HIS A 49 -1.87 -13.24 12.69
CA HIS A 49 -1.72 -14.26 13.74
C HIS A 49 -0.57 -13.97 14.72
N VAL A 50 0.51 -13.33 14.27
CA VAL A 50 1.66 -13.02 15.14
C VAL A 50 1.41 -11.79 16.01
N ARG A 51 0.65 -10.80 15.51
CA ARG A 51 0.53 -9.48 16.14
C ARG A 51 -0.80 -9.24 16.83
N THR A 52 -1.78 -10.09 16.62
CA THR A 52 -3.08 -10.02 17.26
C THR A 52 -3.32 -11.28 18.09
N GLY A 53 -4.48 -11.39 18.65
CA GLY A 53 -4.86 -12.53 19.48
C GLY A 53 -5.31 -12.04 20.85
N GLU A 54 -5.56 -12.99 21.73
CA GLU A 54 -5.95 -12.75 23.10
C GLU A 54 -4.84 -13.22 24.03
N GLN A 55 -4.45 -12.38 24.99
CA GLN A 55 -3.46 -12.71 25.99
C GLN A 55 -4.11 -12.62 27.37
N HIS A 56 -3.94 -13.66 28.16
CA HIS A 56 -4.42 -13.73 29.54
C HIS A 56 -3.23 -13.69 30.49
N SER A 57 -3.37 -12.96 31.58
CA SER A 57 -2.37 -12.88 32.64
C SER A 57 -3.07 -12.96 34.00
N ASP A 58 -2.64 -13.87 34.86
CA ASP A 58 -3.11 -13.93 36.23
C ASP A 58 -2.47 -12.82 37.06
N LEU A 59 -3.30 -12.15 37.83
CA LEU A 59 -2.89 -11.10 38.77
C LEU A 59 -3.25 -11.55 40.20
N PRO A 60 -2.59 -10.99 41.23
CA PRO A 60 -2.90 -11.35 42.63
C PRO A 60 -4.39 -11.21 42.99
N ASP A 61 -5.08 -10.23 42.42
CA ASP A 61 -6.47 -9.88 42.72
C ASP A 61 -7.43 -10.16 41.55
N GLY A 62 -7.02 -10.97 40.54
CA GLY A 62 -7.88 -11.27 39.39
C GLY A 62 -7.11 -11.70 38.15
N ALA A 63 -7.66 -11.38 36.97
CA ALA A 63 -7.02 -11.67 35.69
C ALA A 63 -7.08 -10.47 34.74
N ALA A 64 -6.04 -10.28 33.94
CA ALA A 64 -6.02 -9.31 32.85
C ALA A 64 -6.14 -10.00 31.51
N THR A 65 -6.92 -9.42 30.60
CA THR A 65 -7.08 -9.91 29.24
C THR A 65 -6.82 -8.78 28.24
N LEU A 66 -5.83 -8.98 27.36
CA LEU A 66 -5.57 -8.10 26.21
C LEU A 66 -6.31 -8.65 24.99
N ARG A 67 -7.10 -7.80 24.35
CA ARG A 67 -7.81 -8.11 23.10
C ARG A 67 -7.64 -7.01 22.08
N HIS A 68 -7.68 -7.38 20.79
CA HIS A 68 -7.64 -6.43 19.68
C HIS A 68 -9.05 -6.24 19.12
N ARG A 69 -9.37 -5.01 18.75
CA ARG A 69 -10.65 -4.64 18.12
C ARG A 69 -10.37 -3.90 16.81
N PRO A 70 -11.25 -3.99 15.79
CA PRO A 70 -11.17 -3.15 14.61
C PRO A 70 -11.31 -1.68 14.99
N HIS A 71 -10.69 -0.81 14.20
CA HIS A 71 -10.88 0.64 14.33
C HIS A 71 -12.29 1.06 13.87
N GLY A 72 -12.79 0.46 12.79
CA GLY A 72 -14.08 0.77 12.19
C GLY A 72 -13.96 1.00 10.68
N VAL A 73 -14.24 2.22 10.21
CA VAL A 73 -14.19 2.62 8.80
C VAL A 73 -12.84 3.24 8.48
N LEU A 74 -12.09 2.65 7.56
CA LEU A 74 -10.79 3.13 7.12
C LEU A 74 -10.84 3.68 5.69
N ALA A 75 -10.38 4.91 5.49
CA ALA A 75 -10.12 5.46 4.16
C ALA A 75 -8.72 5.00 3.69
N VAL A 76 -8.65 4.37 2.51
CA VAL A 76 -7.39 3.95 1.89
C VAL A 76 -7.18 4.75 0.61
N PHE A 77 -6.06 5.47 0.54
CA PHE A 77 -5.65 6.23 -0.63
C PHE A 77 -4.50 5.53 -1.33
N GLY A 78 -4.74 5.10 -2.57
CA GLY A 78 -3.76 4.38 -3.36
C GLY A 78 -2.91 5.31 -4.24
N PRO A 79 -1.61 5.01 -4.41
CA PRO A 79 -0.73 5.75 -5.31
C PRO A 79 -0.85 5.24 -6.74
N TYR A 80 -0.35 6.03 -7.69
CA TYR A 80 -0.34 5.66 -9.11
C TYR A 80 0.75 4.63 -9.47
N ASN A 81 1.88 4.65 -8.77
CA ASN A 81 3.08 3.89 -9.16
C ASN A 81 2.99 2.37 -8.90
N PHE A 82 2.26 1.96 -7.90
CA PHE A 82 1.92 0.57 -7.57
C PHE A 82 0.44 0.46 -7.20
N PRO A 83 -0.45 0.67 -8.18
CA PRO A 83 -1.89 0.83 -7.94
C PRO A 83 -2.58 -0.41 -7.39
N GLY A 84 -2.01 -1.58 -7.61
CA GLY A 84 -2.50 -2.83 -7.04
C GLY A 84 -1.83 -3.19 -5.72
N HIS A 85 -0.49 -3.20 -5.69
CA HIS A 85 0.28 -3.73 -4.55
C HIS A 85 0.20 -2.88 -3.28
N LEU A 86 0.38 -1.56 -3.39
CA LEU A 86 0.43 -0.70 -2.21
C LEU A 86 -0.93 -0.55 -1.52
N PRO A 87 -2.05 -0.28 -2.23
CA PRO A 87 -3.36 -0.32 -1.59
C PRO A 87 -3.70 -1.67 -0.99
N ASN A 88 -3.33 -2.76 -1.68
CA ASN A 88 -3.53 -4.12 -1.18
C ASN A 88 -2.79 -4.36 0.15
N GLY A 89 -1.64 -3.70 0.35
CA GLY A 89 -0.90 -3.70 1.60
C GLY A 89 -1.63 -3.06 2.78
N HIS A 90 -2.61 -2.21 2.52
CA HIS A 90 -3.50 -1.61 3.52
C HIS A 90 -4.85 -2.33 3.61
N ILE A 91 -5.45 -2.66 2.46
CA ILE A 91 -6.79 -3.27 2.39
C ILE A 91 -6.81 -4.66 3.02
N VAL A 92 -5.87 -5.54 2.68
CA VAL A 92 -5.86 -6.92 3.21
C VAL A 92 -5.75 -6.96 4.73
N PRO A 93 -4.78 -6.30 5.38
CA PRO A 93 -4.72 -6.31 6.85
C PRO A 93 -5.89 -5.59 7.50
N ALA A 94 -6.43 -4.52 6.89
CA ALA A 94 -7.61 -3.84 7.40
C ALA A 94 -8.82 -4.78 7.47
N LEU A 95 -9.10 -5.51 6.37
CA LEU A 95 -10.20 -6.46 6.30
C LEU A 95 -9.99 -7.66 7.24
N LEU A 96 -8.76 -8.18 7.36
CA LEU A 96 -8.41 -9.25 8.31
C LEU A 96 -8.68 -8.83 9.75
N ALA A 97 -8.40 -7.58 10.09
CA ALA A 97 -8.64 -7.04 11.42
C ALA A 97 -10.12 -6.66 11.69
N GLY A 98 -11.02 -6.90 10.71
CA GLY A 98 -12.46 -6.65 10.86
C GLY A 98 -12.91 -5.22 10.56
N ASN A 99 -12.06 -4.40 9.94
CA ASN A 99 -12.43 -3.05 9.50
C ASN A 99 -13.19 -3.09 8.16
N THR A 100 -13.95 -2.03 7.89
CA THR A 100 -14.47 -1.72 6.56
C THR A 100 -13.60 -0.67 5.89
N VAL A 101 -13.60 -0.65 4.56
CA VAL A 101 -12.70 0.20 3.79
C VAL A 101 -13.46 1.01 2.74
N VAL A 102 -13.16 2.30 2.66
CA VAL A 102 -13.46 3.16 1.52
C VAL A 102 -12.14 3.40 0.78
N PHE A 103 -12.03 2.84 -0.42
CA PHE A 103 -10.82 2.89 -1.24
C PHE A 103 -10.93 3.98 -2.31
N ASN A 104 -10.00 4.93 -2.28
CA ASN A 104 -9.80 5.93 -3.32
C ASN A 104 -8.45 5.66 -4.01
N PRO A 105 -8.44 5.01 -5.19
CA PRO A 105 -7.22 4.87 -5.99
C PRO A 105 -6.79 6.21 -6.57
N SER A 106 -5.53 6.30 -7.03
CA SER A 106 -5.10 7.46 -7.81
C SER A 106 -5.96 7.63 -9.04
N GLU A 107 -6.28 8.87 -9.37
CA GLU A 107 -6.99 9.28 -10.59
C GLU A 107 -6.25 8.86 -11.88
N LEU A 108 -4.96 8.57 -11.79
CA LEU A 108 -4.13 8.09 -12.90
C LEU A 108 -4.25 6.58 -13.15
N THR A 109 -4.81 5.84 -12.19
CA THR A 109 -4.89 4.37 -12.26
C THR A 109 -6.27 3.84 -11.82
N PRO A 110 -7.36 4.40 -12.36
CA PRO A 110 -8.73 4.07 -11.94
C PRO A 110 -9.12 2.64 -12.29
N ARG A 111 -8.68 2.12 -13.45
CA ARG A 111 -8.99 0.75 -13.89
C ARG A 111 -8.31 -0.31 -13.03
N SER A 112 -7.09 -0.06 -12.60
CA SER A 112 -6.39 -0.94 -11.65
C SER A 112 -7.13 -1.03 -10.32
N GLY A 113 -7.58 0.10 -9.77
CA GLY A 113 -8.40 0.13 -8.56
C GLY A 113 -9.72 -0.62 -8.72
N GLU A 114 -10.44 -0.39 -9.81
CA GLU A 114 -11.68 -1.08 -10.12
C GLU A 114 -11.50 -2.59 -10.28
N ALA A 115 -10.47 -3.03 -11.00
CA ALA A 115 -10.16 -4.44 -11.20
C ALA A 115 -9.91 -5.16 -9.86
N VAL A 116 -9.15 -4.55 -8.96
CA VAL A 116 -8.89 -5.11 -7.62
C VAL A 116 -10.18 -5.26 -6.82
N VAL A 117 -11.05 -4.24 -6.81
CA VAL A 117 -12.33 -4.30 -6.06
C VAL A 117 -13.27 -5.35 -6.66
N LYS A 118 -13.34 -5.49 -7.99
CA LYS A 118 -14.10 -6.56 -8.65
C LYS A 118 -13.65 -7.95 -8.21
N LEU A 119 -12.34 -8.18 -8.07
CA LEU A 119 -11.84 -9.47 -7.58
C LEU A 119 -12.22 -9.73 -6.11
N TRP A 120 -12.25 -8.70 -5.27
CA TRP A 120 -12.78 -8.84 -3.91
C TRP A 120 -14.26 -9.20 -3.89
N GLN A 121 -15.08 -8.60 -4.76
CA GLN A 121 -16.49 -8.96 -4.90
C GLN A 121 -16.66 -10.42 -5.36
N GLN A 122 -15.87 -10.86 -6.35
CA GLN A 122 -15.85 -12.25 -6.83
C GLN A 122 -15.37 -13.23 -5.75
N ALA A 123 -14.48 -12.80 -4.87
CA ALA A 123 -14.04 -13.58 -3.70
C ALA A 123 -15.16 -13.79 -2.66
N GLY A 124 -16.30 -13.12 -2.81
CA GLY A 124 -17.44 -13.19 -1.91
C GLY A 124 -17.36 -12.23 -0.72
N LEU A 125 -16.63 -11.12 -0.87
CA LEU A 125 -16.63 -10.08 0.14
C LEU A 125 -18.03 -9.48 0.25
N PRO A 126 -18.63 -9.39 1.46
CA PRO A 126 -19.96 -8.83 1.62
C PRO A 126 -20.06 -7.37 1.13
N ALA A 127 -21.22 -6.99 0.61
CA ALA A 127 -21.47 -5.61 0.20
C ALA A 127 -21.26 -4.63 1.37
N GLY A 128 -20.68 -3.47 1.06
CA GLY A 128 -20.39 -2.42 2.05
C GLY A 128 -19.09 -2.60 2.82
N VAL A 129 -18.42 -3.76 2.74
CA VAL A 129 -17.15 -4.00 3.45
C VAL A 129 -15.96 -3.33 2.75
N LEU A 130 -15.93 -3.34 1.42
CA LEU A 130 -14.96 -2.60 0.60
C LEU A 130 -15.72 -1.79 -0.44
N ASN A 131 -15.60 -0.48 -0.39
CA ASN A 131 -16.28 0.46 -1.27
C ASN A 131 -15.26 1.23 -2.10
N LEU A 132 -15.49 1.36 -3.39
CA LEU A 132 -14.64 2.11 -4.30
C LEU A 132 -15.23 3.49 -4.52
N VAL A 133 -14.40 4.52 -4.34
CA VAL A 133 -14.72 5.91 -4.68
C VAL A 133 -13.63 6.42 -5.61
N GLN A 134 -13.99 6.78 -6.83
CA GLN A 134 -13.06 7.29 -7.83
C GLN A 134 -13.20 8.80 -8.00
N GLY A 135 -12.08 9.46 -8.19
CA GLY A 135 -12.02 10.89 -8.42
C GLY A 135 -10.66 11.46 -8.08
N GLY A 136 -10.47 12.73 -8.41
CA GLY A 136 -9.24 13.46 -8.13
C GLY A 136 -9.23 14.08 -6.73
N ARG A 137 -8.54 15.22 -6.64
CA ARG A 137 -8.31 15.95 -5.39
C ARG A 137 -9.59 16.24 -4.59
N GLU A 138 -10.65 16.72 -5.25
CA GLU A 138 -11.91 17.08 -4.56
C GLU A 138 -12.55 15.86 -3.86
N THR A 139 -12.53 14.71 -4.53
CA THR A 139 -13.02 13.45 -3.94
C THR A 139 -12.16 13.02 -2.75
N GLY A 140 -10.84 13.15 -2.87
CA GLY A 140 -9.91 12.85 -1.77
C GLY A 140 -10.11 13.78 -0.57
N GLU A 141 -10.29 15.07 -0.79
CA GLU A 141 -10.57 16.06 0.26
C GLU A 141 -11.93 15.79 0.93
N ALA A 142 -12.95 15.48 0.15
CA ALA A 142 -14.27 15.11 0.68
C ALA A 142 -14.21 13.85 1.54
N LEU A 143 -13.48 12.82 1.11
CA LEU A 143 -13.32 11.58 1.86
C LEU A 143 -12.50 11.79 3.14
N SER A 144 -11.35 12.48 3.05
CA SER A 144 -10.49 12.73 4.22
C SER A 144 -11.14 13.64 5.26
N GLY A 145 -12.10 14.47 4.84
CA GLY A 145 -12.86 15.36 5.70
C GLY A 145 -14.05 14.73 6.42
N GLN A 146 -14.38 13.44 6.13
CA GLN A 146 -15.53 12.79 6.77
C GLN A 146 -15.30 12.58 8.26
N ALA A 147 -16.31 12.91 9.06
CA ALA A 147 -16.28 12.72 10.50
C ALA A 147 -16.30 11.23 10.87
N ASP A 148 -17.01 10.43 10.08
CA ASP A 148 -17.34 9.03 10.36
C ASP A 148 -16.24 8.03 9.93
N ILE A 149 -15.08 8.50 9.42
CA ILE A 149 -13.92 7.62 9.23
C ILE A 149 -13.13 7.51 10.55
N ASP A 150 -12.70 6.30 10.89
CA ASP A 150 -11.90 6.00 12.09
C ASP A 150 -10.39 6.00 11.79
N GLY A 151 -10.02 6.12 10.54
CA GLY A 151 -8.62 6.19 10.13
C GLY A 151 -8.41 6.44 8.66
N LEU A 152 -7.17 6.82 8.34
CA LEU A 152 -6.72 7.13 6.99
C LEU A 152 -5.36 6.49 6.74
N LEU A 153 -5.27 5.68 5.70
CA LEU A 153 -4.06 5.01 5.24
C LEU A 153 -3.73 5.56 3.85
N PHE A 154 -2.65 6.31 3.76
CA PHE A 154 -2.26 7.04 2.57
C PHE A 154 -0.90 6.58 2.04
N THR A 155 -0.82 6.37 0.74
CA THR A 155 0.46 6.26 0.02
C THR A 155 0.45 7.25 -1.14
N GLY A 156 1.44 8.14 -1.18
CA GLY A 156 1.51 9.16 -2.24
C GLY A 156 2.57 10.23 -2.03
N SER A 157 2.28 11.47 -2.47
CA SER A 157 3.22 12.57 -2.37
C SER A 157 3.38 13.08 -0.94
N SER A 158 4.58 13.55 -0.59
CA SER A 158 4.82 14.20 0.71
C SER A 158 3.97 15.45 0.92
N THR A 159 3.71 16.21 -0.14
CA THR A 159 2.83 17.40 -0.07
C THR A 159 1.43 17.05 0.43
N THR A 160 0.82 16.00 -0.16
CA THR A 160 -0.48 15.51 0.27
C THR A 160 -0.42 14.90 1.68
N GLY A 161 0.61 14.11 1.97
CA GLY A 161 0.78 13.51 3.30
C GLY A 161 0.89 14.56 4.41
N PHE A 162 1.66 15.62 4.20
CA PHE A 162 1.73 16.74 5.16
C PHE A 162 0.41 17.50 5.29
N HIS A 163 -0.38 17.62 4.21
CA HIS A 163 -1.71 18.18 4.29
C HIS A 163 -2.64 17.33 5.17
N LEU A 164 -2.70 16.04 4.92
CA LEU A 164 -3.49 15.08 5.70
C LEU A 164 -3.05 15.03 7.17
N HIS A 165 -1.74 15.08 7.43
CA HIS A 165 -1.22 15.14 8.80
C HIS A 165 -1.75 16.37 9.55
N ARG A 166 -1.69 17.56 8.92
CA ARG A 166 -2.22 18.78 9.54
C ARG A 166 -3.73 18.72 9.74
N GLN A 167 -4.46 18.18 8.79
CA GLN A 167 -5.91 18.04 8.85
C GLN A 167 -6.37 17.15 10.02
N LEU A 168 -5.62 16.09 10.30
CA LEU A 168 -5.95 15.10 11.34
C LEU A 168 -5.26 15.33 12.69
N ALA A 169 -4.36 16.33 12.79
CA ALA A 169 -3.57 16.57 14.00
C ALA A 169 -4.40 16.79 15.28
N GLY A 170 -5.63 17.33 15.15
CA GLY A 170 -6.56 17.52 16.27
C GLY A 170 -7.49 16.32 16.53
N GLN A 171 -7.29 15.19 15.89
CA GLN A 171 -8.18 14.02 15.94
C GLN A 171 -7.43 12.74 16.38
N PRO A 172 -6.94 12.69 17.64
CA PRO A 172 -6.08 11.60 18.12
C PRO A 172 -6.77 10.23 18.17
N GLN A 173 -8.11 10.21 18.09
CA GLN A 173 -8.90 8.98 18.02
C GLN A 173 -8.80 8.28 16.65
N LYS A 174 -8.38 9.00 15.59
CA LYS A 174 -8.24 8.46 14.23
C LYS A 174 -6.83 7.94 14.00
N ILE A 175 -6.72 6.73 13.47
CA ILE A 175 -5.43 6.22 13.02
C ILE A 175 -4.99 6.95 11.74
N LEU A 176 -3.73 7.33 11.65
CA LEU A 176 -3.15 7.93 10.46
C LEU A 176 -1.84 7.21 10.10
N ALA A 177 -1.79 6.62 8.91
CA ALA A 177 -0.57 6.04 8.34
C ALA A 177 -0.23 6.75 7.03
N LEU A 178 0.98 7.29 6.95
CA LEU A 178 1.46 8.06 5.81
C LEU A 178 2.71 7.39 5.24
N GLU A 179 2.58 6.86 4.03
CA GLU A 179 3.67 6.35 3.22
C GLU A 179 3.96 7.35 2.09
N MET A 180 5.14 7.94 2.09
CA MET A 180 5.49 9.05 1.20
C MET A 180 6.77 8.76 0.44
N GLY A 181 7.03 9.55 -0.60
CA GLY A 181 8.27 9.51 -1.36
C GLY A 181 9.48 10.01 -0.57
N GLY A 182 10.66 9.79 -1.14
CA GLY A 182 11.93 10.23 -0.59
C GLY A 182 12.86 10.76 -1.68
N ASN A 183 14.01 11.27 -1.26
CA ASN A 183 15.13 11.68 -2.10
C ASN A 183 16.38 10.86 -1.74
N ASN A 184 16.32 9.55 -2.06
CA ASN A 184 17.23 8.53 -1.55
C ASN A 184 18.64 8.69 -2.17
N PRO A 185 19.71 8.71 -1.35
CA PRO A 185 21.07 8.65 -1.86
C PRO A 185 21.47 7.21 -2.18
N LEU A 186 22.28 7.05 -3.23
CA LEU A 186 23.09 5.87 -3.51
C LEU A 186 24.55 6.29 -3.44
N ILE A 187 25.31 5.65 -2.57
CA ILE A 187 26.72 5.96 -2.36
C ILE A 187 27.55 4.86 -2.99
N VAL A 188 28.44 5.23 -3.90
CA VAL A 188 29.45 4.35 -4.49
C VAL A 188 30.81 4.85 -4.02
N ASP A 189 31.52 4.01 -3.25
CA ASP A 189 32.80 4.32 -2.65
C ASP A 189 33.76 3.14 -2.86
N ASP A 190 34.83 3.36 -3.61
CA ASP A 190 35.88 2.39 -3.95
C ASP A 190 35.31 1.03 -4.45
N PRO A 191 34.56 1.01 -5.56
CA PRO A 191 33.95 -0.21 -6.04
C PRO A 191 35.02 -1.15 -6.62
N ARG A 192 35.06 -2.40 -6.12
CA ARG A 192 35.97 -3.45 -6.66
C ARG A 192 35.60 -3.84 -8.09
N ASP A 193 34.34 -3.72 -8.45
CA ASP A 193 33.77 -4.01 -9.76
C ASP A 193 32.91 -2.81 -10.20
N VAL A 194 33.44 -2.03 -11.10
CA VAL A 194 32.77 -0.82 -11.61
C VAL A 194 31.54 -1.16 -12.44
N ASP A 195 31.59 -2.20 -13.25
CA ASP A 195 30.45 -2.62 -14.08
C ASP A 195 29.27 -3.07 -13.22
N ALA A 196 29.54 -3.82 -12.14
CA ALA A 196 28.51 -4.18 -11.16
C ALA A 196 27.94 -2.93 -10.45
N ALA A 197 28.78 -1.96 -10.07
CA ALA A 197 28.34 -0.72 -9.46
C ALA A 197 27.45 0.11 -10.39
N VAL A 198 27.81 0.21 -11.68
CA VAL A 198 27.00 0.85 -12.73
C VAL A 198 25.66 0.14 -12.90
N HIS A 199 25.68 -1.20 -13.01
CA HIS A 199 24.45 -1.99 -13.13
C HIS A 199 23.50 -1.77 -11.94
N LEU A 200 24.00 -1.86 -10.72
CA LEU A 200 23.22 -1.62 -9.51
C LEU A 200 22.69 -0.19 -9.42
N THR A 201 23.47 0.79 -9.86
CA THR A 201 23.05 2.19 -9.92
C THR A 201 21.86 2.37 -10.87
N ILE A 202 21.97 1.80 -12.09
CA ILE A 202 20.89 1.84 -13.08
C ILE A 202 19.64 1.14 -12.53
N GLN A 203 19.78 -0.05 -11.96
CA GLN A 203 18.67 -0.77 -11.34
C GLN A 203 18.02 0.04 -10.22
N SER A 204 18.82 0.62 -9.34
CA SER A 204 18.30 1.42 -8.22
C SER A 204 17.54 2.68 -8.66
N ALA A 205 18.03 3.34 -9.73
CA ALA A 205 17.47 4.62 -10.18
C ALA A 205 16.25 4.47 -11.10
N PHE A 206 16.25 3.46 -11.98
CA PHE A 206 15.34 3.38 -13.13
C PHE A 206 14.35 2.20 -13.09
N ILE A 207 14.48 1.28 -12.13
CA ILE A 207 13.50 0.20 -11.98
C ILE A 207 12.08 0.78 -11.84
N THR A 208 11.10 0.12 -12.43
CA THR A 208 9.70 0.58 -12.47
C THR A 208 9.56 1.95 -13.16
N ALA A 209 10.34 2.17 -14.24
CA ALA A 209 10.46 3.47 -14.93
C ALA A 209 10.82 4.63 -13.97
N GLY A 210 11.62 4.35 -12.92
CA GLY A 210 11.99 5.32 -11.89
C GLY A 210 10.87 5.70 -10.92
N GLN A 211 9.76 4.98 -10.90
CA GLN A 211 8.55 5.35 -10.16
C GLN A 211 8.46 4.70 -8.76
N ARG A 212 9.57 4.37 -8.11
CA ARG A 212 9.55 3.88 -6.72
C ARG A 212 9.88 4.98 -5.71
N CYS A 213 9.22 4.95 -4.57
CA CYS A 213 9.60 5.77 -3.42
C CYS A 213 11.03 5.48 -2.94
N THR A 214 11.55 4.27 -3.19
CA THR A 214 12.89 3.80 -2.83
C THR A 214 13.92 3.94 -3.93
N CYS A 215 13.58 4.43 -5.14
CA CYS A 215 14.57 4.68 -6.20
C CYS A 215 15.64 5.66 -5.74
N ALA A 216 16.91 5.42 -6.13
CA ALA A 216 17.97 6.38 -5.96
C ALA A 216 17.66 7.65 -6.76
N ARG A 217 17.80 8.81 -6.10
CA ARG A 217 17.62 10.15 -6.70
C ARG A 217 18.92 10.95 -6.73
N ARG A 218 19.89 10.53 -5.95
CA ARG A 218 21.20 11.17 -5.85
C ARG A 218 22.26 10.09 -5.87
N LEU A 219 23.17 10.18 -6.82
CA LEU A 219 24.38 9.37 -6.87
C LEU A 219 25.53 10.17 -6.24
N LEU A 220 26.14 9.61 -5.21
CA LEU A 220 27.29 10.17 -4.53
C LEU A 220 28.49 9.27 -4.84
N VAL A 221 29.51 9.83 -5.48
CA VAL A 221 30.77 9.14 -5.80
C VAL A 221 31.95 9.94 -5.23
N ARG A 222 33.04 9.28 -4.92
CA ARG A 222 34.27 9.95 -4.50
C ARG A 222 34.83 10.78 -5.66
N ARG A 223 35.39 11.95 -5.37
CA ARG A 223 36.03 12.79 -6.40
C ARG A 223 37.17 12.04 -7.07
N GLY A 224 37.11 11.87 -8.41
CA GLY A 224 38.10 11.19 -9.20
C GLY A 224 37.82 9.73 -9.53
N GLU A 225 36.68 9.24 -9.10
CA GLU A 225 36.13 7.92 -9.49
C GLU A 225 35.10 8.05 -10.60
#